data_c2f7571002b82c581e7cda9d1354b44d
#
_entry.id   c2f7571002b82c581e7cda9d1354b44d
#
_cell.length_a   1.000
_cell.length_b   1.000
_cell.length_c   1.000
_cell.angle_alpha   90.00
_cell.angle_beta   90.00
_cell.angle_gamma   90.00
#
_symmetry.space_group_name_H-M   'P 1'
#
loop_
_entity.id
_entity.type
_entity.pdbx_description
1 polymer ?
#
loop_
_entity_poly.entity_id
_entity_poly.type
_entity_poly.pdbx_seq_one_letter_code
_entity_poly.pdbx_strand_id
1 'polypeptide(L)'
;MSNQPARRWPLWLAAFVTVFIANAAIMTIELVAGRVVSPHIGMSLYTWTSIIGVVMAGMSVGHYLGGWLADRFRARRTLGLLFLLGAAGAVSILFTNDIIGQWEPLRGMAWPLRIFLHTGLMFLLPALLLGAIAPVVAKMALYGGKDAGRVMGGVFASGVAGSIAGTFLTGFFLVATFPVPAIVITASAVLALVGILYFASVRKWPEPAPEPLVESQHADHLVKQWRFAEWFPPNATVFMSNFGFMAIEIAAMRMVSREFGASLYTWTSVIGVVLAGVTLGNALGGRLAARRAGAPTVMTLFVFAAFTSLAIPPLGSLIRDAISENYELVTLPWSLQILLYTTLTFLLPNIFIGMISPVVVKRALAQGHAAGRTVGNIYAWGAVGSITATFLSGYALIDWLGPIPLIVATALILALVGLAYRRTNPLPIAATAAAATLLLLTSVNAGPFRQVASALHLREPVNPNIIYEDETQYSYVAVIQDSAEPHIRTLKLDTLVHTTVDLLNPLNLRYEYEQVYETVLNHRYPAKQPLRSLTI
;
A
#
# COMPACT_ATOMS: atom_id res chain seq x y z
N MET A 1 53.82 20.47 9.01
CA MET A 1 53.21 19.14 8.82
C MET A 1 51.73 19.33 8.78
N SER A 2 51.14 19.35 7.60
CA SER A 2 49.70 19.56 7.38
C SER A 2 48.93 18.29 7.75
N ASN A 3 48.18 18.36 8.84
CA ASN A 3 47.18 17.33 9.18
C ASN A 3 46.09 17.34 8.09
N GLN A 4 46.25 16.50 7.06
CA GLN A 4 45.13 16.18 6.17
C GLN A 4 44.05 15.44 7.00
N PRO A 5 42.82 15.95 7.07
CA PRO A 5 41.74 15.21 7.73
C PRO A 5 41.48 13.94 6.93
N ALA A 6 41.56 12.79 7.59
CA ALA A 6 41.20 11.49 7.02
C ALA A 6 39.92 11.64 6.19
N ARG A 7 39.88 11.02 5.00
CA ARG A 7 38.78 11.02 4.03
C ARG A 7 37.46 10.74 4.75
N ARG A 8 36.78 11.81 5.18
CA ARG A 8 35.44 11.70 5.84
C ARG A 8 34.45 11.33 4.75
N TRP A 9 33.83 10.18 4.90
CA TRP A 9 32.59 9.90 4.16
C TRP A 9 31.66 11.11 4.37
N PRO A 10 31.16 11.72 3.31
CA PRO A 10 30.33 12.91 3.48
C PRO A 10 29.08 12.53 4.27
N LEU A 11 28.76 13.30 5.31
CA LEU A 11 27.63 13.06 6.22
C LEU A 11 26.31 12.80 5.47
N TRP A 12 26.15 13.41 4.30
CA TRP A 12 24.98 13.19 3.46
C TRP A 12 24.90 11.76 2.89
N LEU A 13 26.03 11.13 2.56
CA LEU A 13 26.05 9.74 2.07
C LEU A 13 25.66 8.76 3.19
N ALA A 14 26.20 8.98 4.40
CA ALA A 14 25.80 8.19 5.57
C ALA A 14 24.29 8.32 5.85
N ALA A 15 23.74 9.53 5.73
CA ALA A 15 22.32 9.80 5.87
C ALA A 15 21.48 9.03 4.83
N PHE A 16 21.88 9.05 3.56
CA PHE A 16 21.17 8.34 2.49
C PHE A 16 21.15 6.83 2.72
N VAL A 17 22.29 6.24 3.05
CA VAL A 17 22.40 4.81 3.35
C VAL A 17 21.56 4.45 4.58
N THR A 18 21.55 5.29 5.60
CA THR A 18 20.76 5.05 6.83
C THR A 18 19.27 5.00 6.56
N VAL A 19 18.74 5.99 5.82
CA VAL A 19 17.31 6.01 5.49
C VAL A 19 16.94 4.89 4.52
N PHE A 20 17.81 4.57 3.57
CA PHE A 20 17.63 3.41 2.69
C PHE A 20 17.46 2.11 3.50
N ILE A 21 18.38 1.84 4.43
CA ILE A 21 18.32 0.62 5.27
C ILE A 21 17.07 0.62 6.16
N ALA A 22 16.74 1.74 6.80
CA ALA A 22 15.56 1.83 7.65
C ALA A 22 14.27 1.52 6.88
N ASN A 23 14.09 2.14 5.72
CA ASN A 23 12.90 1.93 4.90
C ASN A 23 12.86 0.54 4.25
N ALA A 24 14.00 -0.01 3.84
CA ALA A 24 14.07 -1.39 3.35
C ALA A 24 13.64 -2.38 4.46
N ALA A 25 14.12 -2.17 5.69
CA ALA A 25 13.73 -3.02 6.83
C ALA A 25 12.24 -2.89 7.18
N ILE A 26 11.66 -1.67 7.13
CA ILE A 26 10.22 -1.46 7.34
C ILE A 26 9.42 -2.29 6.33
N MET A 27 9.71 -2.15 5.05
CA MET A 27 9.01 -2.88 3.98
C MET A 27 9.20 -4.40 4.09
N THR A 28 10.40 -4.84 4.50
CA THR A 28 10.66 -6.27 4.77
C THR A 28 9.75 -6.79 5.89
N ILE A 29 9.65 -6.07 6.99
CA ILE A 29 8.81 -6.45 8.14
C ILE A 29 7.33 -6.43 7.74
N GLU A 30 6.89 -5.41 7.01
CA GLU A 30 5.51 -5.27 6.53
C GLU A 30 5.09 -6.44 5.63
N LEU A 31 5.92 -6.83 4.67
CA LEU A 31 5.61 -7.92 3.76
C LEU A 31 5.58 -9.29 4.43
N VAL A 32 6.44 -9.54 5.42
CA VAL A 32 6.39 -10.80 6.16
C VAL A 32 5.32 -10.80 7.25
N ALA A 33 4.79 -9.63 7.63
CA ALA A 33 3.78 -9.47 8.68
C ALA A 33 2.56 -10.36 8.45
N GLY A 34 2.03 -10.41 7.22
CA GLY A 34 0.91 -11.26 6.87
C GLY A 34 1.16 -12.72 7.21
N ARG A 35 2.34 -13.26 6.90
CA ARG A 35 2.71 -14.65 7.24
C ARG A 35 2.91 -14.88 8.74
N VAL A 36 3.39 -13.86 9.46
CA VAL A 36 3.56 -13.95 10.92
C VAL A 36 2.21 -14.07 11.61
N VAL A 37 1.23 -13.25 11.21
CA VAL A 37 -0.08 -13.19 11.88
C VAL A 37 -1.08 -14.25 11.39
N SER A 38 -0.85 -14.82 10.21
CA SER A 38 -1.79 -15.75 9.56
C SER A 38 -2.21 -16.96 10.41
N PRO A 39 -1.38 -17.55 11.28
CA PRO A 39 -1.81 -18.69 12.11
C PRO A 39 -2.93 -18.34 13.09
N HIS A 40 -3.06 -17.07 13.48
CA HIS A 40 -4.05 -16.63 14.49
C HIS A 40 -5.25 -15.88 13.90
N ILE A 41 -5.05 -15.16 12.80
CA ILE A 41 -6.08 -14.29 12.21
C ILE A 41 -6.28 -14.52 10.71
N GLY A 42 -5.65 -15.55 10.14
CA GLY A 42 -5.79 -15.89 8.73
C GLY A 42 -5.24 -14.82 7.77
N MET A 43 -5.34 -15.12 6.48
CA MET A 43 -4.98 -14.21 5.39
C MET A 43 -6.24 -13.73 4.69
N SER A 44 -6.51 -12.45 4.75
CA SER A 44 -7.67 -11.82 4.13
C SER A 44 -7.33 -10.38 3.74
N LEU A 45 -8.23 -9.73 3.02
CA LEU A 45 -8.12 -8.30 2.76
C LEU A 45 -8.11 -7.50 4.08
N TYR A 46 -8.89 -7.91 5.09
CA TYR A 46 -8.85 -7.31 6.43
C TYR A 46 -7.46 -7.36 7.04
N THR A 47 -6.76 -8.50 6.91
CA THR A 47 -5.40 -8.69 7.45
C THR A 47 -4.41 -7.74 6.78
N TRP A 48 -4.40 -7.69 5.44
CA TRP A 48 -3.51 -6.80 4.70
C TRP A 48 -3.82 -5.32 4.93
N THR A 49 -5.09 -4.96 4.88
CA THR A 49 -5.54 -3.59 5.17
C THR A 49 -5.13 -3.13 6.57
N SER A 50 -5.27 -4.02 7.57
CA SER A 50 -4.88 -3.71 8.94
C SER A 50 -3.36 -3.55 9.05
N ILE A 51 -2.57 -4.42 8.45
CA ILE A 51 -1.10 -4.31 8.45
C ILE A 51 -0.68 -2.98 7.82
N ILE A 52 -1.10 -2.70 6.59
CA ILE A 52 -0.75 -1.47 5.86
C ILE A 52 -1.21 -0.24 6.65
N GLY A 53 -2.47 -0.21 7.07
CA GLY A 53 -3.04 0.94 7.79
C GLY A 53 -2.36 1.20 9.13
N VAL A 54 -2.06 0.15 9.91
CA VAL A 54 -1.36 0.27 11.21
C VAL A 54 0.09 0.70 11.01
N VAL A 55 0.81 0.13 10.04
CA VAL A 55 2.19 0.53 9.75
C VAL A 55 2.24 1.99 9.29
N MET A 56 1.35 2.40 8.39
CA MET A 56 1.26 3.80 7.95
C MET A 56 0.92 4.76 9.10
N ALA A 57 -0.02 4.38 9.98
CA ALA A 57 -0.37 5.18 11.15
C ALA A 57 0.82 5.30 12.11
N GLY A 58 1.50 4.18 12.39
CA GLY A 58 2.71 4.14 13.20
C GLY A 58 3.81 5.02 12.63
N MET A 59 4.12 4.90 11.33
CA MET A 59 5.10 5.73 10.64
C MET A 59 4.73 7.22 10.68
N SER A 60 3.46 7.57 10.49
CA SER A 60 2.99 8.96 10.51
C SER A 60 3.19 9.60 11.89
N VAL A 61 2.80 8.91 12.96
CA VAL A 61 3.06 9.33 14.34
C VAL A 61 4.57 9.35 14.62
N GLY A 62 5.29 8.36 14.12
CA GLY A 62 6.75 8.27 14.22
C GLY A 62 7.46 9.46 13.58
N HIS A 63 7.06 9.88 12.39
CA HIS A 63 7.62 11.07 11.73
C HIS A 63 7.44 12.33 12.58
N TYR A 64 6.27 12.52 13.19
CA TYR A 64 6.02 13.64 14.09
C TYR A 64 6.92 13.57 15.33
N LEU A 65 6.97 12.41 15.97
CA LEU A 65 7.81 12.18 17.16
C LEU A 65 9.30 12.32 16.83
N GLY A 66 9.73 11.80 15.68
CA GLY A 66 11.11 11.90 15.18
C GLY A 66 11.54 13.35 14.94
N GLY A 67 10.66 14.19 14.39
CA GLY A 67 10.88 15.63 14.27
C GLY A 67 11.09 16.29 15.63
N TRP A 68 10.20 16.02 16.59
CA TRP A 68 10.31 16.53 17.97
C TRP A 68 11.58 16.05 18.68
N LEU A 69 11.95 14.76 18.53
CA LEU A 69 13.19 14.21 19.08
C LEU A 69 14.42 14.87 18.46
N ALA A 70 14.39 15.09 17.14
CA ALA A 70 15.47 15.74 16.42
C ALA A 70 15.75 17.16 16.96
N ASP A 71 14.71 17.89 17.35
CA ASP A 71 14.85 19.26 17.86
C ASP A 71 15.40 19.33 19.29
N ARG A 72 15.14 18.30 20.11
CA ARG A 72 15.51 18.30 21.54
C ARG A 72 16.80 17.56 21.86
N PHE A 73 17.16 16.55 21.04
CA PHE A 73 18.25 15.64 21.37
C PHE A 73 19.31 15.59 20.25
N ARG A 74 20.50 15.12 20.62
CA ARG A 74 21.61 14.91 19.67
C ARG A 74 21.27 13.81 18.68
N ALA A 75 21.31 14.10 17.38
CA ALA A 75 20.81 13.24 16.31
C ALA A 75 21.42 11.84 16.34
N ARG A 76 22.74 11.69 16.53
CA ARG A 76 23.39 10.36 16.52
C ARG A 76 22.99 9.47 17.68
N ARG A 77 22.86 10.04 18.89
CA ARG A 77 22.38 9.25 20.03
C ARG A 77 20.93 8.83 19.84
N THR A 78 20.11 9.74 19.38
CA THR A 78 18.70 9.49 19.07
C THR A 78 18.56 8.41 17.99
N LEU A 79 19.34 8.48 16.90
CA LEU A 79 19.36 7.44 15.87
C LEU A 79 19.80 6.10 16.43
N GLY A 80 20.90 6.07 17.20
CA GLY A 80 21.35 4.83 17.83
C GLY A 80 20.26 4.17 18.68
N LEU A 81 19.55 4.97 19.50
CA LEU A 81 18.45 4.48 20.33
C LEU A 81 17.26 4.02 19.49
N LEU A 82 16.82 4.81 18.50
CA LEU A 82 15.68 4.46 17.63
C LEU A 82 15.94 3.17 16.84
N PHE A 83 17.15 2.99 16.33
CA PHE A 83 17.53 1.76 15.62
C PHE A 83 17.55 0.55 16.54
N LEU A 84 18.08 0.66 17.77
CA LEU A 84 18.08 -0.45 18.74
C LEU A 84 16.68 -0.79 19.23
N LEU A 85 15.88 0.22 19.57
CA LEU A 85 14.48 0.00 19.96
C LEU A 85 13.63 -0.53 18.79
N GLY A 86 13.86 -0.04 17.58
CA GLY A 86 13.22 -0.53 16.37
C GLY A 86 13.59 -2.00 16.08
N ALA A 87 14.85 -2.37 16.26
CA ALA A 87 15.32 -3.75 16.16
C ALA A 87 14.68 -4.67 17.21
N ALA A 88 14.63 -4.21 18.47
CA ALA A 88 13.96 -4.93 19.55
C ALA A 88 12.44 -5.08 19.29
N GLY A 89 11.78 -4.01 18.82
CA GLY A 89 10.38 -4.05 18.43
C GLY A 89 10.12 -5.00 17.25
N ALA A 90 11.00 -5.01 16.26
CA ALA A 90 10.87 -5.91 15.12
C ALA A 90 11.03 -7.39 15.52
N VAL A 91 12.02 -7.72 16.35
CA VAL A 91 12.21 -9.12 16.80
C VAL A 91 11.13 -9.55 17.79
N SER A 92 10.57 -8.62 18.58
CA SER A 92 9.50 -8.94 19.53
C SER A 92 8.24 -9.47 18.86
N ILE A 93 8.00 -9.11 17.59
CA ILE A 93 6.86 -9.59 16.80
C ILE A 93 6.79 -11.14 16.80
N LEU A 94 7.93 -11.81 16.73
CA LEU A 94 8.00 -13.28 16.72
C LEU A 94 7.51 -13.92 18.03
N PHE A 95 7.69 -13.24 19.16
CA PHE A 95 7.30 -13.75 20.47
C PHE A 95 5.91 -13.27 20.90
N THR A 96 5.54 -12.06 20.51
CA THR A 96 4.26 -11.47 20.91
C THR A 96 3.09 -12.00 20.10
N ASN A 97 3.31 -12.54 18.91
CA ASN A 97 2.26 -13.08 18.04
C ASN A 97 1.42 -14.15 18.75
N ASP A 98 2.07 -15.12 19.37
CA ASP A 98 1.37 -16.21 20.05
C ASP A 98 0.67 -15.73 21.32
N ILE A 99 1.29 -14.79 22.06
CA ILE A 99 0.72 -14.22 23.28
C ILE A 99 -0.57 -13.45 22.94
N ILE A 100 -0.52 -12.57 21.94
CA ILE A 100 -1.66 -11.77 21.51
C ILE A 100 -2.72 -12.65 20.86
N GLY A 101 -2.32 -13.62 20.03
CA GLY A 101 -3.23 -14.51 19.32
C GLY A 101 -4.04 -15.42 20.24
N GLN A 102 -3.49 -15.75 21.41
CA GLN A 102 -4.13 -16.57 22.44
C GLN A 102 -4.85 -15.75 23.51
N TRP A 103 -4.76 -14.43 23.47
CA TRP A 103 -5.37 -13.57 24.48
C TRP A 103 -6.90 -13.60 24.43
N GLU A 104 -7.52 -14.15 25.49
CA GLU A 104 -8.96 -14.37 25.59
C GLU A 104 -9.84 -13.15 25.24
N PRO A 105 -9.53 -11.92 25.72
CA PRO A 105 -10.34 -10.76 25.36
C PRO A 105 -10.42 -10.49 23.86
N LEU A 106 -9.35 -10.79 23.09
CA LEU A 106 -9.34 -10.64 21.63
C LEU A 106 -10.15 -11.74 20.94
N ARG A 107 -10.17 -12.96 21.49
CA ARG A 107 -10.88 -14.10 20.88
C ARG A 107 -12.41 -13.92 20.89
N GLY A 108 -12.94 -13.20 21.86
CA GLY A 108 -14.39 -12.90 21.96
C GLY A 108 -14.87 -11.76 21.07
N MET A 109 -13.96 -11.05 20.37
CA MET A 109 -14.34 -9.89 19.55
C MET A 109 -14.77 -10.31 18.14
N ALA A 110 -15.54 -9.41 17.47
CA ALA A 110 -15.87 -9.56 16.06
C ALA A 110 -14.59 -9.68 15.23
N TRP A 111 -14.61 -10.58 14.25
CA TRP A 111 -13.42 -10.98 13.48
C TRP A 111 -12.62 -9.80 12.88
N PRO A 112 -13.24 -8.80 12.22
CA PRO A 112 -12.50 -7.66 11.68
C PRO A 112 -11.81 -6.82 12.77
N LEU A 113 -12.49 -6.60 13.90
CA LEU A 113 -11.94 -5.86 15.03
C LEU A 113 -10.77 -6.62 15.70
N ARG A 114 -10.89 -7.94 15.81
CA ARG A 114 -9.82 -8.81 16.30
C ARG A 114 -8.56 -8.68 15.42
N ILE A 115 -8.72 -8.72 14.09
CA ILE A 115 -7.61 -8.55 13.14
C ILE A 115 -6.94 -7.19 13.34
N PHE A 116 -7.74 -6.11 13.38
CA PHE A 116 -7.23 -4.75 13.56
C PHE A 116 -6.46 -4.58 14.87
N LEU A 117 -7.01 -5.05 15.99
CA LEU A 117 -6.35 -4.93 17.29
C LEU A 117 -5.12 -5.81 17.40
N HIS A 118 -5.16 -7.05 16.88
CA HIS A 118 -4.00 -7.93 16.84
C HIS A 118 -2.83 -7.29 16.09
N THR A 119 -3.08 -6.81 14.87
CA THR A 119 -2.06 -6.13 14.05
C THR A 119 -1.59 -4.81 14.69
N GLY A 120 -2.51 -4.06 15.31
CA GLY A 120 -2.21 -2.82 16.02
C GLY A 120 -1.24 -3.03 17.19
N LEU A 121 -1.51 -4.01 18.03
CA LEU A 121 -0.66 -4.35 19.18
C LEU A 121 0.73 -4.85 18.75
N MET A 122 0.82 -5.51 17.61
CA MET A 122 2.08 -6.05 17.11
C MET A 122 2.94 -5.02 16.37
N PHE A 123 2.36 -4.26 15.45
CA PHE A 123 3.13 -3.50 14.46
C PHE A 123 3.17 -1.99 14.72
N LEU A 124 2.24 -1.42 15.50
CA LEU A 124 2.17 0.03 15.71
C LEU A 124 3.45 0.59 16.32
N LEU A 125 3.96 -0.05 17.39
CA LEU A 125 5.16 0.41 18.09
C LEU A 125 6.43 0.26 17.25
N PRO A 126 6.74 -0.89 16.64
CA PRO A 126 7.85 -1.00 15.70
C PRO A 126 7.79 0.01 14.56
N ALA A 127 6.62 0.20 13.93
CA ALA A 127 6.45 1.14 12.84
C ALA A 127 6.66 2.61 13.28
N LEU A 128 6.19 2.97 14.47
CA LEU A 128 6.42 4.29 15.05
C LEU A 128 7.91 4.57 15.30
N LEU A 129 8.63 3.61 15.88
CA LEU A 129 10.05 3.76 16.18
C LEU A 129 10.90 3.89 14.92
N LEU A 130 10.62 3.04 13.91
CA LEU A 130 11.31 3.07 12.64
C LEU A 130 10.93 4.32 11.81
N GLY A 131 9.67 4.74 11.85
CA GLY A 131 9.21 5.98 11.21
C GLY A 131 9.89 7.23 11.78
N ALA A 132 10.23 7.24 13.07
CA ALA A 132 10.92 8.36 13.69
C ALA A 132 12.37 8.57 13.17
N ILE A 133 12.96 7.59 12.51
CA ILE A 133 14.34 7.65 12.02
C ILE A 133 14.51 8.72 10.92
N ALA A 134 13.61 8.76 9.93
CA ALA A 134 13.76 9.61 8.76
C ALA A 134 13.89 11.12 9.09
N PRO A 135 13.08 11.75 9.95
CA PRO A 135 13.24 13.16 10.30
C PRO A 135 14.55 13.45 11.06
N VAL A 136 14.98 12.52 11.93
CA VAL A 136 16.25 12.69 12.67
C VAL A 136 17.44 12.61 11.72
N VAL A 137 17.42 11.70 10.76
CA VAL A 137 18.45 11.60 9.71
C VAL A 137 18.44 12.84 8.83
N ALA A 138 17.26 13.34 8.44
CA ALA A 138 17.14 14.55 7.64
C ALA A 138 17.81 15.75 8.32
N LYS A 139 17.56 15.95 9.61
CA LYS A 139 18.22 17.02 10.40
C LYS A 139 19.74 16.80 10.47
N MET A 140 20.20 15.58 10.74
CA MET A 140 21.62 15.26 10.77
C MET A 140 22.33 15.59 9.43
N ALA A 141 21.65 15.32 8.33
CA ALA A 141 22.20 15.58 6.99
C ALA A 141 22.39 17.07 6.69
N LEU A 142 21.55 17.94 7.28
CA LEU A 142 21.64 19.39 7.14
C LEU A 142 22.86 20.01 7.84
N TYR A 143 23.45 19.38 8.86
CA TYR A 143 24.70 19.83 9.48
C TYR A 143 25.91 19.81 8.53
N GLY A 144 25.78 19.18 7.35
CA GLY A 144 26.87 19.14 6.34
C GLY A 144 27.07 20.40 5.51
N GLY A 145 26.32 21.49 5.75
CA GLY A 145 26.51 22.81 5.09
C GLY A 145 26.23 22.85 3.59
N LYS A 146 25.50 21.88 3.02
CA LYS A 146 25.06 21.84 1.63
C LYS A 146 23.66 22.44 1.47
N ASP A 147 23.29 22.74 0.21
CA ASP A 147 21.93 23.16 -0.16
C ASP A 147 20.88 22.23 0.46
N ALA A 148 20.11 22.76 1.41
CA ALA A 148 19.12 22.03 2.21
C ALA A 148 18.10 21.31 1.31
N GLY A 149 17.68 21.91 0.21
CA GLY A 149 16.73 21.30 -0.73
C GLY A 149 17.29 20.05 -1.39
N ARG A 150 18.54 20.08 -1.82
CA ARG A 150 19.22 18.93 -2.45
C ARG A 150 19.41 17.77 -1.45
N VAL A 151 19.81 18.10 -0.23
CA VAL A 151 20.02 17.09 0.83
C VAL A 151 18.71 16.43 1.22
N MET A 152 17.66 17.21 1.46
CA MET A 152 16.33 16.68 1.80
C MET A 152 15.76 15.83 0.67
N GLY A 153 15.85 16.30 -0.58
CA GLY A 153 15.43 15.51 -1.75
C GLY A 153 16.17 14.17 -1.85
N GLY A 154 17.48 14.16 -1.57
CA GLY A 154 18.28 12.94 -1.55
C GLY A 154 17.89 11.97 -0.44
N VAL A 155 17.60 12.47 0.77
CA VAL A 155 17.12 11.65 1.89
C VAL A 155 15.77 10.98 1.54
N PHE A 156 14.82 11.74 1.02
CA PHE A 156 13.52 11.19 0.61
C PHE A 156 13.67 10.17 -0.54
N ALA A 157 14.43 10.51 -1.58
CA ALA A 157 14.64 9.60 -2.71
C ALA A 157 15.31 8.29 -2.27
N SER A 158 16.29 8.38 -1.36
CA SER A 158 16.97 7.20 -0.82
C SER A 158 16.03 6.34 0.05
N GLY A 159 15.15 6.97 0.84
CA GLY A 159 14.15 6.27 1.63
C GLY A 159 13.20 5.46 0.74
N VAL A 160 12.68 6.09 -0.30
CA VAL A 160 11.77 5.41 -1.24
C VAL A 160 12.50 4.30 -2.02
N ALA A 161 13.74 4.54 -2.45
CA ALA A 161 14.56 3.50 -3.09
C ALA A 161 14.76 2.30 -2.13
N GLY A 162 14.96 2.56 -0.83
CA GLY A 162 15.01 1.53 0.21
C GLY A 162 13.69 0.75 0.33
N SER A 163 12.55 1.46 0.34
CA SER A 163 11.23 0.82 0.37
C SER A 163 11.01 -0.10 -0.83
N ILE A 164 11.29 0.37 -2.04
CA ILE A 164 11.15 -0.42 -3.27
C ILE A 164 12.08 -1.64 -3.23
N ALA A 165 13.36 -1.43 -2.87
CA ALA A 165 14.33 -2.52 -2.77
C ALA A 165 13.92 -3.55 -1.71
N GLY A 166 13.48 -3.11 -0.53
CA GLY A 166 12.97 -3.98 0.53
C GLY A 166 11.75 -4.79 0.09
N THR A 167 10.80 -4.16 -0.60
CA THR A 167 9.60 -4.80 -1.13
C THR A 167 9.96 -5.92 -2.10
N PHE A 168 10.69 -5.61 -3.18
CA PHE A 168 11.03 -6.62 -4.19
C PHE A 168 11.98 -7.69 -3.68
N LEU A 169 13.01 -7.31 -2.92
CA LEU A 169 13.93 -8.27 -2.33
C LEU A 169 13.21 -9.26 -1.42
N THR A 170 12.31 -8.76 -0.58
CA THR A 170 11.57 -9.63 0.35
C THR A 170 10.58 -10.51 -0.38
N GLY A 171 9.74 -9.95 -1.23
CA GLY A 171 8.65 -10.70 -1.86
C GLY A 171 9.09 -11.70 -2.90
N PHE A 172 10.14 -11.38 -3.69
CA PHE A 172 10.60 -12.26 -4.77
C PHE A 172 11.75 -13.19 -4.36
N PHE A 173 12.55 -12.81 -3.36
CA PHE A 173 13.74 -13.59 -3.01
C PHE A 173 13.72 -14.08 -1.57
N LEU A 174 13.63 -13.20 -0.57
CA LEU A 174 13.82 -13.63 0.83
C LEU A 174 12.78 -14.64 1.29
N VAL A 175 11.52 -14.40 1.01
CA VAL A 175 10.41 -15.27 1.45
C VAL A 175 10.36 -16.58 0.66
N ALA A 176 10.91 -16.63 -0.55
CA ALA A 176 11.05 -17.86 -1.32
C ALA A 176 12.20 -18.73 -0.83
N THR A 177 13.23 -18.12 -0.19
CA THR A 177 14.49 -18.79 0.14
C THR A 177 14.66 -19.06 1.63
N PHE A 178 14.12 -18.19 2.49
CA PHE A 178 14.35 -18.24 3.94
C PHE A 178 13.04 -18.33 4.73
N PRO A 179 13.04 -18.99 5.89
CA PRO A 179 11.89 -18.99 6.79
C PRO A 179 11.67 -17.59 7.38
N VAL A 180 10.40 -17.23 7.60
CA VAL A 180 9.99 -15.90 8.10
C VAL A 180 10.76 -15.45 9.36
N PRO A 181 10.96 -16.30 10.40
CA PRO A 181 11.76 -15.91 11.56
C PRO A 181 13.18 -15.47 11.21
N ALA A 182 13.85 -16.16 10.28
CA ALA A 182 15.20 -15.81 9.86
C ALA A 182 15.24 -14.45 9.17
N ILE A 183 14.23 -14.12 8.36
CA ILE A 183 14.12 -12.80 7.69
C ILE A 183 13.96 -11.70 8.74
N VAL A 184 13.05 -11.87 9.71
CA VAL A 184 12.81 -10.88 10.78
C VAL A 184 14.05 -10.70 11.66
N ILE A 185 14.71 -11.81 12.07
CA ILE A 185 15.93 -11.75 12.88
C ILE A 185 17.06 -11.04 12.11
N THR A 186 17.23 -11.35 10.82
CA THR A 186 18.26 -10.71 10.00
C THR A 186 18.00 -9.22 9.82
N ALA A 187 16.77 -8.82 9.51
CA ALA A 187 16.39 -7.41 9.42
C ALA A 187 16.63 -6.68 10.76
N SER A 188 16.24 -7.31 11.88
CA SER A 188 16.47 -6.76 13.21
C SER A 188 17.96 -6.66 13.55
N ALA A 189 18.77 -7.64 13.17
CA ALA A 189 20.22 -7.63 13.36
C ALA A 189 20.89 -6.49 12.56
N VAL A 190 20.46 -6.28 11.32
CA VAL A 190 20.93 -5.13 10.50
C VAL A 190 20.58 -3.80 11.16
N LEU A 191 19.34 -3.64 11.63
CA LEU A 191 18.93 -2.45 12.37
C LEU A 191 19.76 -2.26 13.65
N ALA A 192 19.95 -3.30 14.44
CA ALA A 192 20.77 -3.26 15.67
C ALA A 192 22.21 -2.88 15.37
N LEU A 193 22.80 -3.44 14.31
CA LEU A 193 24.17 -3.10 13.88
C LEU A 193 24.29 -1.60 13.54
N VAL A 194 23.34 -1.06 12.77
CA VAL A 194 23.31 0.37 12.45
C VAL A 194 23.19 1.20 13.73
N GLY A 195 22.34 0.80 14.69
CA GLY A 195 22.20 1.45 15.98
C GLY A 195 23.51 1.49 16.78
N ILE A 196 24.20 0.35 16.86
CA ILE A 196 25.51 0.24 17.54
C ILE A 196 26.56 1.12 16.86
N LEU A 197 26.60 1.14 15.53
CA LEU A 197 27.53 2.00 14.76
C LEU A 197 27.27 3.49 15.05
N TYR A 198 26.00 3.91 15.17
CA TYR A 198 25.66 5.27 15.57
C TYR A 198 26.16 5.59 16.99
N PHE A 199 25.96 4.72 17.96
CA PHE A 199 26.51 4.92 19.32
C PHE A 199 28.03 4.98 19.34
N ALA A 200 28.70 4.10 18.62
CA ALA A 200 30.17 4.11 18.50
C ALA A 200 30.68 5.39 17.86
N SER A 201 29.91 5.97 16.93
CA SER A 201 30.27 7.22 16.23
C SER A 201 30.17 8.45 17.13
N VAL A 202 29.35 8.45 18.17
CA VAL A 202 29.18 9.58 19.11
C VAL A 202 30.50 9.98 19.78
N ARG A 203 31.35 9.01 20.13
CA ARG A 203 32.66 9.26 20.73
C ARG A 203 33.67 9.88 19.76
N LYS A 204 33.57 9.54 18.48
CA LYS A 204 34.56 9.95 17.45
C LYS A 204 34.23 11.30 16.82
N TRP A 205 32.97 11.69 16.78
CA TRP A 205 32.50 12.91 16.12
C TRP A 205 31.48 13.64 17.00
N PRO A 206 31.92 14.59 17.83
CA PRO A 206 31.02 15.39 18.64
C PRO A 206 30.08 16.20 17.74
N GLU A 207 28.79 16.16 18.07
CA GLU A 207 27.77 16.97 17.40
C GLU A 207 27.64 18.33 18.08
N PRO A 208 27.31 19.39 17.32
CA PRO A 208 26.89 20.65 17.93
C PRO A 208 25.70 20.41 18.86
N ALA A 209 25.59 21.19 19.94
CA ALA A 209 24.41 21.14 20.79
C ALA A 209 23.17 21.48 19.96
N PRO A 210 21.99 20.92 20.29
CA PRO A 210 20.75 21.34 19.67
C PRO A 210 20.59 22.84 19.82
N GLU A 211 20.37 23.57 18.74
CA GLU A 211 20.05 24.99 18.84
C GLU A 211 18.72 25.15 19.58
N PRO A 212 18.60 26.06 20.57
CA PRO A 212 17.31 26.35 21.18
C PRO A 212 16.33 26.77 20.07
N LEU A 213 15.11 26.24 20.13
CA LEU A 213 14.03 26.66 19.21
C LEU A 213 13.87 28.18 19.36
N VAL A 214 14.33 28.92 18.37
CA VAL A 214 13.94 30.31 18.21
C VAL A 214 12.46 30.26 17.82
N GLU A 215 11.59 30.46 18.83
CA GLU A 215 10.17 30.69 18.60
C GLU A 215 10.07 31.87 17.62
N SER A 216 9.76 31.58 16.37
CA SER A 216 9.51 32.62 15.39
C SER A 216 8.19 33.29 15.76
N GLN A 217 8.28 34.35 16.54
CA GLN A 217 7.15 35.21 16.95
C GLN A 217 6.36 35.80 15.76
N HIS A 218 6.77 35.53 14.53
CA HIS A 218 6.08 35.97 13.31
C HIS A 218 4.99 35.02 12.82
N ALA A 219 4.72 33.89 13.51
CA ALA A 219 3.76 32.91 13.01
C ALA A 219 2.29 33.25 13.31
N ASP A 220 2.00 34.08 14.31
CA ASP A 220 0.62 34.27 14.78
C ASP A 220 -0.21 35.28 13.97
N HIS A 221 0.42 36.15 13.20
CA HIS A 221 -0.34 37.16 12.43
C HIS A 221 -0.82 36.68 11.04
N LEU A 222 -0.36 35.54 10.51
CA LEU A 222 -0.71 35.03 9.19
C LEU A 222 -1.90 34.05 9.19
N VAL A 223 -2.43 33.68 10.35
CA VAL A 223 -3.57 32.75 10.47
C VAL A 223 -4.90 33.35 10.00
N LYS A 224 -4.98 34.67 9.83
CA LYS A 224 -6.24 35.39 9.64
C LYS A 224 -6.66 35.71 8.21
N GLN A 225 -5.90 35.30 7.19
CA GLN A 225 -6.26 35.55 5.79
C GLN A 225 -6.35 34.29 4.94
N TRP A 226 -7.15 33.34 5.38
CA TRP A 226 -7.75 32.39 4.46
C TRP A 226 -8.89 33.11 3.73
N ARG A 227 -8.59 33.71 2.58
CA ARG A 227 -9.65 34.15 1.68
C ARG A 227 -10.34 32.91 1.14
N PHE A 228 -11.62 32.77 1.43
CA PHE A 228 -12.54 31.74 0.90
C PHE A 228 -12.62 31.71 -0.64
N ALA A 229 -11.75 32.40 -1.34
CA ALA A 229 -11.75 32.58 -2.79
C ALA A 229 -11.15 31.39 -3.57
N GLU A 230 -10.47 30.44 -2.94
CA GLU A 230 -10.09 29.18 -3.56
C GLU A 230 -10.92 28.05 -2.94
N TRP A 231 -11.84 27.57 -3.72
CA TRP A 231 -12.88 26.60 -3.34
C TRP A 231 -12.37 25.27 -2.80
N PHE A 232 -11.07 24.98 -2.95
CA PHE A 232 -10.49 23.73 -2.47
C PHE A 232 -9.12 24.00 -1.81
N PRO A 233 -9.04 23.93 -0.46
CA PRO A 233 -7.80 24.17 0.28
C PRO A 233 -6.71 23.15 -0.12
N PRO A 234 -5.43 23.52 -0.10
CA PRO A 234 -4.32 22.60 -0.42
C PRO A 234 -4.35 21.29 0.37
N ASN A 235 -4.74 21.36 1.64
CA ASN A 235 -4.85 20.19 2.52
C ASN A 235 -5.90 19.19 2.03
N ALA A 236 -7.09 19.66 1.66
CA ALA A 236 -8.14 18.81 1.10
C ALA A 236 -7.74 18.21 -0.25
N THR A 237 -7.00 18.96 -1.07
CA THR A 237 -6.48 18.48 -2.36
C THR A 237 -5.54 17.30 -2.15
N VAL A 238 -4.59 17.41 -1.23
CA VAL A 238 -3.62 16.33 -0.96
C VAL A 238 -4.29 15.17 -0.23
N PHE A 239 -5.23 15.44 0.67
CA PHE A 239 -6.06 14.40 1.28
C PHE A 239 -6.75 13.56 0.19
N MET A 240 -7.45 14.18 -0.76
CA MET A 240 -8.16 13.48 -1.83
C MET A 240 -7.23 12.75 -2.81
N SER A 241 -6.07 13.34 -3.11
CA SER A 241 -5.05 12.67 -3.93
C SER A 241 -4.52 11.40 -3.27
N ASN A 242 -4.16 11.48 -1.98
CA ASN A 242 -3.63 10.33 -1.24
C ASN A 242 -4.73 9.32 -0.89
N PHE A 243 -5.96 9.78 -0.68
CA PHE A 243 -7.13 8.89 -0.58
C PHE A 243 -7.28 8.08 -1.87
N GLY A 244 -7.27 8.75 -3.03
CA GLY A 244 -7.37 8.07 -4.32
C GLY A 244 -6.24 7.09 -4.58
N PHE A 245 -5.01 7.45 -4.20
CA PHE A 245 -3.84 6.60 -4.27
C PHE A 245 -4.06 5.28 -3.53
N MET A 246 -4.39 5.33 -2.23
CA MET A 246 -4.56 4.13 -1.42
C MET A 246 -5.82 3.34 -1.77
N ALA A 247 -6.89 4.00 -2.17
CA ALA A 247 -8.10 3.30 -2.63
C ALA A 247 -7.82 2.47 -3.89
N ILE A 248 -7.03 3.01 -4.84
CA ILE A 248 -6.60 2.27 -6.03
C ILE A 248 -5.65 1.12 -5.64
N GLU A 249 -4.74 1.33 -4.69
CA GLU A 249 -3.81 0.28 -4.23
C GLU A 249 -4.57 -0.91 -3.62
N ILE A 250 -5.51 -0.66 -2.71
CA ILE A 250 -6.32 -1.72 -2.08
C ILE A 250 -7.22 -2.43 -3.13
N ALA A 251 -7.82 -1.67 -4.05
CA ALA A 251 -8.60 -2.24 -5.15
C ALA A 251 -7.72 -3.06 -6.12
N ALA A 252 -6.49 -2.59 -6.40
CA ALA A 252 -5.52 -3.30 -7.23
C ALA A 252 -5.13 -4.65 -6.63
N MET A 253 -4.88 -4.69 -5.32
CA MET A 253 -4.59 -5.95 -4.60
C MET A 253 -5.69 -6.97 -4.84
N ARG A 254 -6.93 -6.54 -4.77
CA ARG A 254 -8.09 -7.40 -4.99
C ARG A 254 -8.27 -7.80 -6.45
N MET A 255 -8.12 -6.85 -7.37
CA MET A 255 -8.23 -7.11 -8.81
C MET A 255 -7.14 -8.09 -9.29
N VAL A 256 -5.89 -7.91 -8.88
CA VAL A 256 -4.78 -8.81 -9.26
C VAL A 256 -4.93 -10.18 -8.61
N SER A 257 -5.40 -10.25 -7.35
CA SER A 257 -5.66 -11.53 -6.68
C SER A 257 -6.76 -12.33 -7.36
N ARG A 258 -7.77 -11.68 -7.92
CA ARG A 258 -8.83 -12.34 -8.68
C ARG A 258 -8.31 -12.99 -9.98
N GLU A 259 -7.31 -12.40 -10.62
CA GLU A 259 -6.74 -12.86 -11.88
C GLU A 259 -5.63 -13.92 -11.68
N PHE A 260 -4.76 -13.71 -10.69
CA PHE A 260 -3.57 -14.51 -10.47
C PHE A 260 -3.56 -15.26 -9.12
N GLY A 261 -4.61 -15.15 -8.34
CA GLY A 261 -4.67 -15.70 -6.99
C GLY A 261 -4.00 -14.81 -5.93
N ALA A 262 -4.41 -15.01 -4.68
CA ALA A 262 -3.87 -14.31 -3.51
C ALA A 262 -2.52 -14.92 -3.11
N SER A 263 -1.44 -14.35 -3.59
CA SER A 263 -0.07 -14.78 -3.29
C SER A 263 0.79 -13.62 -2.80
N LEU A 264 1.94 -13.93 -2.19
CA LEU A 264 2.88 -12.89 -1.82
C LEU A 264 3.45 -12.16 -3.05
N TYR A 265 3.59 -12.83 -4.20
CA TYR A 265 4.00 -12.21 -5.45
C TYR A 265 2.99 -11.15 -5.92
N THR A 266 1.69 -11.44 -5.73
CA THR A 266 0.60 -10.50 -6.01
C THR A 266 0.73 -9.24 -5.17
N TRP A 267 0.84 -9.40 -3.85
CA TRP A 267 0.97 -8.28 -2.90
C TRP A 267 2.24 -7.47 -3.16
N THR A 268 3.37 -8.15 -3.33
CA THR A 268 4.67 -7.51 -3.62
C THR A 268 4.66 -6.71 -4.90
N SER A 269 4.07 -7.27 -5.98
CA SER A 269 4.00 -6.59 -7.27
C SER A 269 3.14 -5.34 -7.18
N VAL A 270 1.97 -5.41 -6.53
CA VAL A 270 1.08 -4.25 -6.37
C VAL A 270 1.77 -3.16 -5.55
N ILE A 271 2.23 -3.47 -4.33
CA ILE A 271 2.90 -2.50 -3.46
C ILE A 271 4.13 -1.90 -4.15
N GLY A 272 4.98 -2.74 -4.75
CA GLY A 272 6.20 -2.29 -5.40
C GLY A 272 5.95 -1.38 -6.61
N VAL A 273 5.01 -1.74 -7.48
CA VAL A 273 4.67 -0.94 -8.68
C VAL A 273 3.99 0.38 -8.29
N VAL A 274 3.09 0.36 -7.32
CA VAL A 274 2.40 1.54 -6.82
C VAL A 274 3.40 2.50 -6.18
N LEU A 275 4.31 2.03 -5.32
CA LEU A 275 5.39 2.83 -4.75
C LEU A 275 6.32 3.40 -5.85
N ALA A 276 6.67 2.60 -6.85
CA ALA A 276 7.48 3.08 -7.98
C ALA A 276 6.74 4.18 -8.75
N GLY A 277 5.44 4.00 -9.00
CA GLY A 277 4.60 4.99 -9.67
C GLY A 277 4.57 6.33 -8.93
N VAL A 278 4.27 6.32 -7.63
CA VAL A 278 4.26 7.53 -6.80
C VAL A 278 5.65 8.17 -6.73
N THR A 279 6.70 7.38 -6.67
CA THR A 279 8.07 7.89 -6.64
C THR A 279 8.43 8.63 -7.93
N LEU A 280 8.16 8.01 -9.07
CA LEU A 280 8.35 8.63 -10.38
C LEU A 280 7.46 9.87 -10.49
N GLY A 281 6.22 9.78 -10.03
CA GLY A 281 5.28 10.89 -9.99
C GLY A 281 5.80 12.06 -9.16
N ASN A 282 6.27 11.83 -7.94
CA ASN A 282 6.86 12.86 -7.08
C ASN A 282 8.07 13.54 -7.75
N ALA A 283 8.94 12.76 -8.40
CA ALA A 283 10.11 13.31 -9.11
C ALA A 283 9.69 14.17 -10.32
N LEU A 284 8.75 13.68 -11.12
CA LEU A 284 8.23 14.42 -12.29
C LEU A 284 7.40 15.63 -11.86
N GLY A 285 6.56 15.48 -10.84
CA GLY A 285 5.76 16.54 -10.24
C GLY A 285 6.62 17.65 -9.65
N GLY A 286 7.73 17.32 -9.00
CA GLY A 286 8.71 18.29 -8.50
C GLY A 286 9.34 19.12 -9.65
N ARG A 287 9.72 18.47 -10.76
CA ARG A 287 10.22 19.16 -11.95
C ARG A 287 9.15 20.04 -12.63
N LEU A 288 7.92 19.54 -12.71
CA LEU A 288 6.79 20.29 -13.23
C LEU A 288 6.45 21.50 -12.36
N ALA A 289 6.44 21.31 -11.03
CA ALA A 289 6.20 22.38 -10.06
C ALA A 289 7.22 23.52 -10.13
N ALA A 290 8.47 23.22 -10.46
CA ALA A 290 9.50 24.25 -10.67
C ALA A 290 9.17 25.18 -11.85
N ARG A 291 8.45 24.68 -12.85
CA ARG A 291 8.08 25.43 -14.07
C ARG A 291 6.67 25.98 -14.02
N ARG A 292 5.70 25.19 -13.54
CA ARG A 292 4.26 25.49 -13.57
C ARG A 292 3.56 24.90 -12.34
N ALA A 293 3.22 25.74 -11.34
CA ALA A 293 2.52 25.32 -10.12
C ALA A 293 1.15 25.99 -9.96
N GLY A 294 0.48 26.34 -11.05
CA GLY A 294 -0.83 27.01 -11.04
C GLY A 294 -2.03 26.06 -10.87
N ALA A 295 -3.20 26.63 -10.63
CA ALA A 295 -4.47 25.88 -10.60
C ALA A 295 -4.73 25.04 -11.87
N PRO A 296 -4.43 25.53 -13.09
CA PRO A 296 -4.57 24.71 -14.30
C PRO A 296 -3.72 23.45 -14.28
N THR A 297 -2.51 23.51 -13.73
CA THR A 297 -1.61 22.35 -13.63
C THR A 297 -2.18 21.29 -12.69
N VAL A 298 -2.68 21.71 -11.51
CA VAL A 298 -3.32 20.79 -10.55
C VAL A 298 -4.55 20.15 -11.18
N MET A 299 -5.43 20.95 -11.80
CA MET A 299 -6.60 20.43 -12.54
C MET A 299 -6.19 19.38 -13.57
N THR A 300 -5.20 19.68 -14.41
CA THR A 300 -4.74 18.77 -15.48
C THR A 300 -4.24 17.45 -14.91
N LEU A 301 -3.48 17.48 -13.81
CA LEU A 301 -3.01 16.26 -13.14
C LEU A 301 -4.14 15.40 -12.60
N PHE A 302 -5.16 16.01 -11.97
CA PHE A 302 -6.34 15.29 -11.50
C PHE A 302 -7.14 14.68 -12.65
N VAL A 303 -7.28 15.38 -13.77
CA VAL A 303 -7.96 14.86 -14.97
C VAL A 303 -7.21 13.69 -15.56
N PHE A 304 -5.89 13.76 -15.70
CA PHE A 304 -5.09 12.62 -16.19
C PHE A 304 -5.09 11.47 -15.20
N ALA A 305 -5.01 11.74 -13.90
CA ALA A 305 -5.17 10.70 -12.88
C ALA A 305 -6.52 9.99 -12.99
N ALA A 306 -7.61 10.75 -13.19
CA ALA A 306 -8.95 10.18 -13.39
C ALA A 306 -9.02 9.32 -14.66
N PHE A 307 -8.60 9.85 -15.82
CA PHE A 307 -8.66 9.11 -17.09
C PHE A 307 -7.80 7.84 -17.06
N THR A 308 -6.59 7.91 -16.53
CA THR A 308 -5.73 6.73 -16.42
C THR A 308 -6.28 5.72 -15.42
N SER A 309 -6.97 6.16 -14.36
CA SER A 309 -7.66 5.25 -13.43
C SER A 309 -8.88 4.59 -14.10
N LEU A 310 -9.65 5.31 -14.93
CA LEU A 310 -10.74 4.72 -15.71
C LEU A 310 -10.25 3.69 -16.75
N ALA A 311 -9.02 3.82 -17.19
CA ALA A 311 -8.41 2.85 -18.11
C ALA A 311 -7.97 1.54 -17.44
N ILE A 312 -7.89 1.49 -16.09
CA ILE A 312 -7.43 0.31 -15.36
C ILE A 312 -8.25 -0.95 -15.70
N PRO A 313 -9.59 -0.98 -15.59
CA PRO A 313 -10.35 -2.20 -15.83
C PRO A 313 -10.22 -2.71 -17.28
N PRO A 314 -10.46 -1.90 -18.34
CA PRO A 314 -10.33 -2.39 -19.71
C PRO A 314 -8.90 -2.76 -20.07
N LEU A 315 -7.90 -2.02 -19.58
CA LEU A 315 -6.50 -2.33 -19.84
C LEU A 315 -6.08 -3.62 -19.14
N GLY A 316 -6.55 -3.84 -17.90
CA GLY A 316 -6.29 -5.08 -17.18
C GLY A 316 -6.85 -6.30 -17.90
N SER A 317 -8.07 -6.23 -18.43
CA SER A 317 -8.66 -7.30 -19.22
C SER A 317 -7.87 -7.56 -20.50
N LEU A 318 -7.51 -6.52 -21.25
CA LEU A 318 -6.71 -6.65 -22.50
C LEU A 318 -5.33 -7.26 -22.23
N ILE A 319 -4.66 -6.87 -21.15
CA ILE A 319 -3.34 -7.40 -20.78
C ILE A 319 -3.46 -8.87 -20.36
N ARG A 320 -4.48 -9.22 -19.58
CA ARG A 320 -4.77 -10.61 -19.20
C ARG A 320 -4.94 -11.48 -20.43
N ASP A 321 -5.79 -11.06 -21.37
CA ASP A 321 -6.07 -11.79 -22.60
C ASP A 321 -4.79 -11.92 -23.45
N ALA A 322 -4.00 -10.83 -23.57
CA ALA A 322 -2.71 -10.86 -24.26
C ALA A 322 -1.70 -11.83 -23.61
N ILE A 323 -1.67 -11.92 -22.26
CA ILE A 323 -0.79 -12.87 -21.56
C ILE A 323 -1.26 -14.30 -21.82
N SER A 324 -2.57 -14.56 -21.80
CA SER A 324 -3.12 -15.92 -21.99
C SER A 324 -3.02 -16.43 -23.44
N GLU A 325 -3.09 -15.54 -24.42
CA GLU A 325 -3.05 -15.89 -25.85
C GLU A 325 -1.64 -15.97 -26.44
N ASN A 326 -0.66 -15.27 -25.80
CA ASN A 326 0.70 -15.23 -26.31
C ASN A 326 1.58 -16.31 -25.63
N TYR A 327 2.07 -17.27 -26.44
CA TYR A 327 2.91 -18.37 -25.95
C TYR A 327 4.17 -17.89 -25.18
N GLU A 328 4.81 -16.83 -25.65
CA GLU A 328 6.02 -16.31 -24.98
C GLU A 328 5.68 -15.71 -23.60
N LEU A 329 4.53 -15.04 -23.47
CA LEU A 329 4.11 -14.43 -22.23
C LEU A 329 3.56 -15.47 -21.22
N VAL A 330 2.82 -16.46 -21.69
CA VAL A 330 2.26 -17.51 -20.81
C VAL A 330 3.34 -18.45 -20.27
N THR A 331 4.48 -18.58 -20.96
CA THR A 331 5.62 -19.37 -20.48
C THR A 331 6.55 -18.64 -19.52
N LEU A 332 6.36 -17.33 -19.32
CA LEU A 332 7.10 -16.58 -18.30
C LEU A 332 6.83 -17.15 -16.89
N PRO A 333 7.81 -17.09 -15.97
CA PRO A 333 7.55 -17.38 -14.56
C PRO A 333 6.34 -16.60 -14.05
N TRP A 334 5.44 -17.25 -13.31
CA TRP A 334 4.21 -16.63 -12.81
C TRP A 334 4.45 -15.28 -12.12
N SER A 335 5.48 -15.19 -11.29
CA SER A 335 5.84 -13.93 -10.61
C SER A 335 6.12 -12.78 -11.60
N LEU A 336 6.70 -13.07 -12.77
CA LEU A 336 6.94 -12.07 -13.81
C LEU A 336 5.65 -11.71 -14.56
N GLN A 337 4.75 -12.65 -14.79
CA GLN A 337 3.43 -12.36 -15.38
C GLN A 337 2.64 -11.39 -14.48
N ILE A 338 2.62 -11.64 -13.16
CA ILE A 338 1.97 -10.76 -12.18
C ILE A 338 2.60 -9.37 -12.19
N LEU A 339 3.94 -9.29 -12.18
CA LEU A 339 4.65 -8.01 -12.20
C LEU A 339 4.39 -7.23 -13.49
N LEU A 340 4.40 -7.91 -14.65
CA LEU A 340 4.11 -7.30 -15.95
C LEU A 340 2.68 -6.75 -16.00
N TYR A 341 1.69 -7.58 -15.64
CA TYR A 341 0.29 -7.18 -15.56
C TYR A 341 0.11 -5.96 -14.66
N THR A 342 0.65 -6.03 -13.44
CA THR A 342 0.52 -4.96 -12.45
C THR A 342 1.19 -3.66 -12.92
N THR A 343 2.37 -3.77 -13.55
CA THR A 343 3.11 -2.61 -14.06
C THR A 343 2.35 -1.91 -15.17
N LEU A 344 1.90 -2.65 -16.17
CA LEU A 344 1.19 -2.07 -17.31
C LEU A 344 -0.16 -1.47 -16.92
N THR A 345 -0.83 -2.04 -15.92
CA THR A 345 -2.17 -1.62 -15.49
C THR A 345 -2.13 -0.44 -14.51
N PHE A 346 -1.24 -0.47 -13.51
CA PHE A 346 -1.32 0.44 -12.37
C PHE A 346 -0.21 1.50 -12.28
N LEU A 347 0.91 1.36 -13.02
CA LEU A 347 2.03 2.30 -12.89
C LEU A 347 1.63 3.72 -13.31
N LEU A 348 0.97 3.87 -14.45
CA LEU A 348 0.66 5.17 -15.04
C LEU A 348 -0.32 6.01 -14.21
N PRO A 349 -1.45 5.49 -13.70
CA PRO A 349 -2.33 6.22 -12.79
C PRO A 349 -1.58 6.73 -11.55
N ASN A 350 -0.73 5.89 -10.94
CA ASN A 350 0.01 6.24 -9.75
C ASN A 350 1.11 7.29 -10.00
N ILE A 351 1.66 7.37 -11.21
CA ILE A 351 2.55 8.47 -11.61
C ILE A 351 1.78 9.80 -11.57
N PHE A 352 0.61 9.89 -12.20
CA PHE A 352 -0.15 11.14 -12.22
C PHE A 352 -0.63 11.56 -10.84
N ILE A 353 -1.10 10.62 -10.01
CA ILE A 353 -1.49 10.90 -8.63
C ILE A 353 -0.29 11.39 -7.82
N GLY A 354 0.87 10.73 -7.95
CA GLY A 354 2.10 11.11 -7.27
C GLY A 354 2.60 12.52 -7.64
N MET A 355 2.34 12.99 -8.86
CA MET A 355 2.73 14.35 -9.29
C MET A 355 1.96 15.45 -8.56
N ILE A 356 0.80 15.17 -7.98
CA ILE A 356 -0.09 16.18 -7.40
C ILE A 356 0.53 16.83 -6.16
N SER A 357 1.03 16.04 -5.21
CA SER A 357 1.53 16.54 -3.92
C SER A 357 2.64 17.59 -4.05
N PRO A 358 3.72 17.41 -4.85
CA PRO A 358 4.76 18.42 -5.01
C PRO A 358 4.24 19.72 -5.66
N VAL A 359 3.31 19.61 -6.60
CA VAL A 359 2.71 20.79 -7.27
C VAL A 359 1.85 21.59 -6.31
N VAL A 360 1.05 20.92 -5.47
CA VAL A 360 0.22 21.55 -4.44
C VAL A 360 1.08 22.23 -3.37
N VAL A 361 2.13 21.57 -2.90
CA VAL A 361 3.09 22.16 -1.95
C VAL A 361 3.70 23.43 -2.51
N LYS A 362 4.24 23.38 -3.74
CA LYS A 362 4.85 24.55 -4.37
C LYS A 362 3.87 25.70 -4.56
N ARG A 363 2.63 25.39 -4.94
CA ARG A 363 1.55 26.39 -5.08
C ARG A 363 1.22 27.05 -3.73
N ALA A 364 1.08 26.25 -2.67
CA ALA A 364 0.79 26.78 -1.33
C ALA A 364 1.90 27.69 -0.81
N LEU A 365 3.17 27.32 -1.06
CA LEU A 365 4.31 28.17 -0.72
C LEU A 365 4.35 29.48 -1.53
N ALA A 366 3.96 29.45 -2.79
CA ALA A 366 3.90 30.65 -3.63
C ALA A 366 2.79 31.64 -3.19
N GLN A 367 1.82 31.21 -2.39
CA GLN A 367 0.79 32.04 -1.80
C GLN A 367 1.22 32.76 -0.50
N GLY A 368 2.50 32.64 -0.10
CA GLY A 368 3.09 33.37 1.03
C GLY A 368 2.91 32.68 2.38
N HIS A 369 2.54 31.41 2.41
CA HIS A 369 2.43 30.64 3.64
C HIS A 369 3.81 30.27 4.22
N ALA A 370 3.94 30.23 5.54
CA ALA A 370 5.18 29.81 6.22
C ALA A 370 5.58 28.38 5.82
N ALA A 371 6.79 28.22 5.27
CA ALA A 371 7.20 27.01 4.57
C ALA A 371 7.09 25.73 5.42
N GLY A 372 7.63 25.72 6.63
CA GLY A 372 7.65 24.53 7.49
C GLY A 372 6.25 24.05 7.89
N ARG A 373 5.39 24.97 8.35
CA ARG A 373 4.02 24.65 8.78
C ARG A 373 3.14 24.20 7.62
N THR A 374 3.27 24.84 6.46
CA THR A 374 2.49 24.52 5.26
C THR A 374 2.84 23.13 4.74
N VAL A 375 4.12 22.84 4.61
CA VAL A 375 4.61 21.53 4.16
C VAL A 375 4.19 20.44 5.17
N GLY A 376 4.38 20.67 6.47
CA GLY A 376 3.99 19.73 7.50
C GLY A 376 2.49 19.41 7.48
N ASN A 377 1.63 20.43 7.38
CA ASN A 377 0.18 20.25 7.32
C ASN A 377 -0.25 19.46 6.07
N ILE A 378 0.30 19.79 4.90
CA ILE A 378 -0.02 19.11 3.64
C ILE A 378 0.33 17.62 3.73
N TYR A 379 1.50 17.27 4.23
CA TYR A 379 1.89 15.87 4.41
C TYR A 379 1.06 15.15 5.48
N ALA A 380 0.71 15.83 6.58
CA ALA A 380 -0.17 15.27 7.60
C ALA A 380 -1.56 14.94 7.04
N TRP A 381 -2.17 15.86 6.29
CA TRP A 381 -3.45 15.62 5.64
C TRP A 381 -3.37 14.54 4.55
N GLY A 382 -2.25 14.46 3.84
CA GLY A 382 -1.98 13.35 2.91
C GLY A 382 -1.95 12.00 3.64
N ALA A 383 -1.25 11.90 4.76
CA ALA A 383 -1.21 10.69 5.57
C ALA A 383 -2.60 10.30 6.10
N VAL A 384 -3.38 11.27 6.60
CA VAL A 384 -4.76 11.04 7.04
C VAL A 384 -5.62 10.53 5.86
N GLY A 385 -5.46 11.10 4.66
CA GLY A 385 -6.15 10.64 3.46
C GLY A 385 -5.83 9.19 3.11
N SER A 386 -4.54 8.83 3.13
CA SER A 386 -4.08 7.46 2.88
C SER A 386 -4.63 6.47 3.92
N ILE A 387 -4.51 6.77 5.20
CA ILE A 387 -4.99 5.90 6.29
C ILE A 387 -6.52 5.73 6.19
N THR A 388 -7.26 6.82 5.96
CA THR A 388 -8.72 6.77 5.80
C THR A 388 -9.10 5.90 4.62
N ALA A 389 -8.45 6.07 3.46
CA ALA A 389 -8.72 5.26 2.27
C ALA A 389 -8.41 3.79 2.52
N THR A 390 -7.28 3.48 3.17
CA THR A 390 -6.89 2.09 3.47
C THR A 390 -7.98 1.40 4.26
N PHE A 391 -8.36 1.94 5.41
CA PHE A 391 -9.39 1.30 6.25
C PHE A 391 -10.77 1.32 5.59
N LEU A 392 -11.19 2.43 5.00
CA LEU A 392 -12.51 2.51 4.37
C LEU A 392 -12.63 1.56 3.17
N SER A 393 -11.61 1.50 2.31
CA SER A 393 -11.62 0.60 1.15
C SER A 393 -11.57 -0.87 1.56
N GLY A 394 -10.68 -1.24 2.47
CA GLY A 394 -10.50 -2.64 2.85
C GLY A 394 -11.57 -3.19 3.78
N TYR A 395 -12.20 -2.36 4.62
CA TYR A 395 -13.22 -2.81 5.57
C TYR A 395 -14.65 -2.64 5.09
N ALA A 396 -14.91 -1.75 4.14
CA ALA A 396 -16.27 -1.43 3.71
C ALA A 396 -16.43 -1.35 2.18
N LEU A 397 -15.66 -0.52 1.48
CA LEU A 397 -15.97 -0.19 0.10
C LEU A 397 -15.82 -1.37 -0.87
N ILE A 398 -14.85 -2.25 -0.66
CA ILE A 398 -14.69 -3.45 -1.50
C ILE A 398 -15.85 -4.42 -1.32
N ASP A 399 -16.32 -4.60 -0.10
CA ASP A 399 -17.47 -5.45 0.21
C ASP A 399 -18.77 -4.91 -0.42
N TRP A 400 -18.96 -3.58 -0.39
CA TRP A 400 -20.17 -2.94 -0.91
C TRP A 400 -20.17 -2.75 -2.42
N LEU A 401 -19.03 -2.42 -3.00
CA LEU A 401 -18.91 -2.01 -4.39
C LEU A 401 -18.20 -3.04 -5.28
N GLY A 402 -17.26 -3.78 -4.69
CA GLY A 402 -16.27 -4.55 -5.45
C GLY A 402 -15.09 -3.69 -5.94
N PRO A 403 -14.01 -4.32 -6.44
CA PRO A 403 -12.77 -3.61 -6.79
C PRO A 403 -12.93 -2.68 -8.01
N ILE A 404 -13.63 -3.09 -9.06
CA ILE A 404 -13.77 -2.29 -10.29
C ILE A 404 -14.63 -1.03 -10.06
N PRO A 405 -15.86 -1.11 -9.48
CA PRO A 405 -16.61 0.09 -9.16
C PRO A 405 -15.89 1.02 -8.17
N LEU A 406 -15.08 0.48 -7.25
CA LEU A 406 -14.27 1.29 -6.34
C LEU A 406 -13.21 2.10 -7.10
N ILE A 407 -12.53 1.50 -8.09
CA ILE A 407 -11.58 2.23 -8.95
C ILE A 407 -12.29 3.34 -9.71
N VAL A 408 -13.45 3.06 -10.29
CA VAL A 408 -14.24 4.05 -11.06
C VAL A 408 -14.77 5.15 -10.14
N ALA A 409 -15.26 4.81 -8.93
CA ALA A 409 -15.67 5.80 -7.93
C ALA A 409 -14.50 6.71 -7.50
N THR A 410 -13.32 6.12 -7.34
CA THR A 410 -12.09 6.87 -7.06
C THR A 410 -11.73 7.81 -8.20
N ALA A 411 -11.82 7.35 -9.44
CA ALA A 411 -11.62 8.19 -10.63
C ALA A 411 -12.64 9.34 -10.69
N LEU A 412 -13.91 9.09 -10.31
CA LEU A 412 -14.94 10.13 -10.21
C LEU A 412 -14.55 11.18 -9.15
N ILE A 413 -14.09 10.76 -7.98
CA ILE A 413 -13.61 11.68 -6.93
C ILE A 413 -12.45 12.53 -7.46
N LEU A 414 -11.47 11.93 -8.12
CA LEU A 414 -10.35 12.66 -8.72
C LEU A 414 -10.82 13.66 -9.79
N ALA A 415 -11.75 13.28 -10.66
CA ALA A 415 -12.33 14.15 -11.68
C ALA A 415 -13.10 15.33 -11.07
N LEU A 416 -13.88 15.10 -10.01
CA LEU A 416 -14.61 16.15 -9.27
C LEU A 416 -13.66 17.15 -8.61
N VAL A 417 -12.53 16.69 -8.05
CA VAL A 417 -11.49 17.57 -7.54
C VAL A 417 -10.89 18.41 -8.67
N GLY A 418 -10.60 17.81 -9.82
CA GLY A 418 -10.17 18.54 -11.02
C GLY A 418 -11.18 19.61 -11.46
N LEU A 419 -12.47 19.26 -11.44
CA LEU A 419 -13.57 20.18 -11.76
C LEU A 419 -13.66 21.35 -10.76
N ALA A 420 -13.41 21.10 -9.47
CA ALA A 420 -13.41 22.15 -8.44
C ALA A 420 -12.34 23.23 -8.68
N TYR A 421 -11.21 22.86 -9.32
CA TYR A 421 -10.17 23.83 -9.70
C TYR A 421 -10.53 24.71 -10.90
N ARG A 422 -11.33 24.22 -11.85
CA ARG A 422 -11.78 24.97 -13.05
C ARG A 422 -13.11 24.45 -13.58
N ARG A 423 -14.20 24.98 -13.06
CA ARG A 423 -15.58 24.54 -13.35
C ARG A 423 -16.03 24.68 -14.81
N THR A 424 -15.46 25.65 -15.54
CA THR A 424 -15.85 25.93 -16.93
C THR A 424 -14.96 25.23 -17.96
N ASN A 425 -13.96 24.46 -17.53
CA ASN A 425 -13.08 23.75 -18.45
C ASN A 425 -13.76 22.46 -18.92
N PRO A 426 -13.80 22.16 -20.22
CA PRO A 426 -14.47 20.96 -20.75
C PRO A 426 -13.80 19.65 -20.32
N LEU A 427 -12.48 19.64 -20.06
CA LEU A 427 -11.77 18.40 -19.72
C LEU A 427 -12.22 17.78 -18.39
N PRO A 428 -12.25 18.47 -17.23
CA PRO A 428 -12.75 17.89 -16.00
C PRO A 428 -14.26 17.60 -16.07
N ILE A 429 -15.05 18.35 -16.84
CA ILE A 429 -16.47 18.05 -17.06
C ILE A 429 -16.59 16.69 -17.79
N ALA A 430 -15.84 16.49 -18.88
CA ALA A 430 -15.83 15.23 -19.62
C ALA A 430 -15.35 14.06 -18.76
N ALA A 431 -14.27 14.25 -17.98
CA ALA A 431 -13.77 13.23 -17.05
C ALA A 431 -14.81 12.85 -15.99
N THR A 432 -15.51 13.84 -15.42
CA THR A 432 -16.57 13.61 -14.43
C THR A 432 -17.77 12.87 -15.06
N ALA A 433 -18.20 13.28 -16.24
CA ALA A 433 -19.29 12.64 -16.95
C ALA A 433 -18.94 11.19 -17.33
N ALA A 434 -17.74 10.96 -17.86
CA ALA A 434 -17.25 9.62 -18.17
C ALA A 434 -17.21 8.73 -16.91
N ALA A 435 -16.60 9.21 -15.83
CA ALA A 435 -16.51 8.45 -14.58
C ALA A 435 -17.89 8.14 -13.98
N ALA A 436 -18.83 9.11 -13.99
CA ALA A 436 -20.18 8.88 -13.50
C ALA A 436 -20.94 7.85 -14.35
N THR A 437 -20.83 7.95 -15.68
CA THR A 437 -21.44 6.97 -16.61
C THR A 437 -20.87 5.56 -16.39
N LEU A 438 -19.53 5.44 -16.29
CA LEU A 438 -18.89 4.14 -16.05
C LEU A 438 -19.21 3.58 -14.67
N LEU A 439 -19.37 4.45 -13.65
CA LEU A 439 -19.80 4.00 -12.33
C LEU A 439 -21.22 3.41 -12.37
N LEU A 440 -22.13 4.04 -13.08
CA LEU A 440 -23.47 3.48 -13.30
C LEU A 440 -23.41 2.12 -14.02
N LEU A 441 -22.61 2.02 -15.10
CA LEU A 441 -22.45 0.78 -15.87
C LEU A 441 -21.86 -0.35 -15.03
N THR A 442 -20.93 -0.03 -14.13
CA THR A 442 -20.24 -1.04 -13.29
C THR A 442 -21.01 -1.41 -12.03
N SER A 443 -21.88 -0.52 -11.52
CA SER A 443 -22.62 -0.75 -10.27
C SER A 443 -24.03 -1.33 -10.50
N VAL A 444 -24.66 -1.01 -11.64
CA VAL A 444 -26.04 -1.46 -11.92
C VAL A 444 -26.03 -2.86 -12.54
N ASN A 445 -26.70 -3.80 -11.90
CA ASN A 445 -26.77 -5.20 -12.36
C ASN A 445 -28.00 -5.48 -13.26
N ALA A 446 -28.44 -4.51 -14.07
CA ALA A 446 -29.49 -4.69 -15.05
C ALA A 446 -28.93 -5.16 -16.40
N GLY A 447 -29.65 -6.04 -17.10
CA GLY A 447 -29.18 -6.71 -18.32
C GLY A 447 -28.55 -5.80 -19.37
N PRO A 448 -29.19 -4.67 -19.79
CA PRO A 448 -28.60 -3.78 -20.78
C PRO A 448 -27.29 -3.12 -20.31
N PHE A 449 -27.23 -2.70 -19.04
CA PHE A 449 -26.01 -2.09 -18.46
C PHE A 449 -24.86 -3.10 -18.40
N ARG A 450 -25.16 -4.33 -18.02
CA ARG A 450 -24.16 -5.41 -17.95
C ARG A 450 -23.60 -5.76 -19.33
N GLN A 451 -24.44 -5.78 -20.37
CA GLN A 451 -23.98 -6.01 -21.75
C GLN A 451 -23.01 -4.91 -22.22
N VAL A 452 -23.36 -3.64 -22.00
CA VAL A 452 -22.48 -2.52 -22.35
C VAL A 452 -21.19 -2.55 -21.52
N ALA A 453 -21.27 -2.82 -20.23
CA ALA A 453 -20.09 -2.93 -19.37
C ALA A 453 -19.16 -4.07 -19.83
N SER A 454 -19.71 -5.21 -20.26
CA SER A 454 -18.93 -6.31 -20.80
C SER A 454 -18.30 -5.97 -22.16
N ALA A 455 -19.03 -5.32 -23.07
CA ALA A 455 -18.47 -4.87 -24.34
C ALA A 455 -17.35 -3.83 -24.18
N LEU A 456 -17.33 -3.09 -23.07
CA LEU A 456 -16.27 -2.15 -22.71
C LEU A 456 -15.16 -2.78 -21.84
N HIS A 457 -15.17 -4.09 -21.67
CA HIS A 457 -14.22 -4.83 -20.82
C HIS A 457 -14.18 -4.31 -19.34
N LEU A 458 -15.29 -3.76 -18.86
CA LEU A 458 -15.45 -3.30 -17.47
C LEU A 458 -15.98 -4.40 -16.54
N ARG A 459 -16.62 -5.40 -17.10
CA ARG A 459 -17.13 -6.60 -16.43
C ARG A 459 -16.92 -7.81 -17.31
N GLU A 460 -16.80 -8.97 -16.70
CA GLU A 460 -16.81 -10.22 -17.45
C GLU A 460 -18.14 -10.42 -18.19
N PRO A 461 -18.11 -11.05 -19.38
CA PRO A 461 -19.31 -11.45 -20.10
C PRO A 461 -20.25 -12.24 -19.19
N VAL A 462 -21.56 -12.07 -19.42
CA VAL A 462 -22.56 -12.87 -18.69
C VAL A 462 -22.34 -14.34 -19.04
N ASN A 463 -21.83 -15.10 -18.11
CA ASN A 463 -21.76 -16.54 -18.25
C ASN A 463 -23.08 -17.14 -17.72
N PRO A 464 -23.94 -17.70 -18.59
CA PRO A 464 -25.23 -18.26 -18.17
C PRO A 464 -25.07 -19.45 -17.21
N ASN A 465 -23.88 -20.03 -17.17
CA ASN A 465 -23.57 -21.16 -16.30
C ASN A 465 -23.22 -20.73 -14.87
N ILE A 466 -22.96 -19.43 -14.61
CA ILE A 466 -22.77 -18.91 -13.25
C ILE A 466 -24.14 -18.69 -12.61
N ILE A 467 -24.49 -19.55 -11.66
CA ILE A 467 -25.78 -19.51 -10.95
C ILE A 467 -25.73 -18.68 -9.67
N TYR A 468 -24.55 -18.44 -9.15
CA TYR A 468 -24.29 -17.56 -8.00
C TYR A 468 -22.92 -16.92 -8.16
N GLU A 469 -22.82 -15.62 -7.87
CA GLU A 469 -21.55 -14.90 -7.79
C GLU A 469 -21.62 -13.86 -6.67
N ASP A 470 -20.51 -13.73 -5.94
CA ASP A 470 -20.37 -12.73 -4.88
C ASP A 470 -18.90 -12.30 -4.70
N GLU A 471 -18.70 -11.04 -4.33
CA GLU A 471 -17.37 -10.50 -4.02
C GLU A 471 -17.26 -10.33 -2.51
N THR A 472 -16.36 -11.07 -1.90
CA THR A 472 -16.16 -11.04 -0.44
C THR A 472 -14.79 -10.46 -0.08
N GLN A 473 -14.56 -10.21 1.21
CA GLN A 473 -13.26 -9.77 1.73
C GLN A 473 -12.16 -10.85 1.61
N TYR A 474 -12.54 -12.08 1.27
CA TYR A 474 -11.60 -13.21 1.16
C TYR A 474 -11.31 -13.57 -0.29
N SER A 475 -12.35 -13.81 -1.06
CA SER A 475 -12.27 -14.24 -2.45
C SER A 475 -13.53 -13.88 -3.23
N TYR A 476 -13.41 -13.80 -4.54
CA TYR A 476 -14.56 -13.85 -5.42
C TYR A 476 -15.10 -15.28 -5.41
N VAL A 477 -16.37 -15.43 -5.09
CA VAL A 477 -17.06 -16.70 -4.97
C VAL A 477 -17.97 -16.87 -6.18
N ALA A 478 -17.84 -17.97 -6.91
CA ALA A 478 -18.74 -18.30 -7.98
C ALA A 478 -19.17 -19.77 -7.90
N VAL A 479 -20.47 -20.03 -8.11
CA VAL A 479 -20.99 -21.37 -8.32
C VAL A 479 -21.35 -21.51 -9.78
N ILE A 480 -20.65 -22.41 -10.46
CA ILE A 480 -20.76 -22.64 -11.91
C ILE A 480 -21.49 -23.96 -12.12
N GLN A 481 -22.54 -23.94 -12.91
CA GLN A 481 -23.24 -25.12 -13.36
C GLN A 481 -22.59 -25.63 -14.66
N ASP A 482 -22.31 -26.93 -14.76
CA ASP A 482 -21.80 -27.50 -16.00
C ASP A 482 -22.88 -27.43 -17.11
N SER A 483 -22.47 -27.04 -18.32
CA SER A 483 -23.39 -26.87 -19.43
C SER A 483 -23.84 -28.19 -20.05
N ALA A 484 -23.01 -29.24 -20.00
CA ALA A 484 -23.33 -30.57 -20.51
C ALA A 484 -24.06 -31.42 -19.47
N GLU A 485 -23.67 -31.30 -18.21
CA GLU A 485 -24.25 -32.01 -17.06
C GLU A 485 -24.80 -31.03 -16.02
N PRO A 486 -26.01 -30.47 -16.18
CA PRO A 486 -26.54 -29.41 -15.31
C PRO A 486 -26.69 -29.77 -13.83
N HIS A 487 -26.61 -31.05 -13.47
CA HIS A 487 -26.57 -31.52 -12.09
C HIS A 487 -25.18 -31.41 -11.45
N ILE A 488 -24.13 -31.09 -12.23
CA ILE A 488 -22.79 -30.85 -11.73
C ILE A 488 -22.63 -29.37 -11.42
N ARG A 489 -22.15 -29.09 -10.22
CA ARG A 489 -21.89 -27.73 -9.75
C ARG A 489 -20.48 -27.61 -9.19
N THR A 490 -19.79 -26.59 -9.63
CA THR A 490 -18.41 -26.29 -9.25
C THR A 490 -18.38 -25.00 -8.43
N LEU A 491 -17.83 -25.06 -7.21
CA LEU A 491 -17.50 -23.89 -6.41
C LEU A 491 -16.11 -23.41 -6.80
N LYS A 492 -16.03 -22.15 -7.23
CA LYS A 492 -14.78 -21.47 -7.57
C LYS A 492 -14.53 -20.32 -6.60
N LEU A 493 -13.32 -20.23 -6.07
CA LEU A 493 -12.83 -19.13 -5.23
C LEU A 493 -11.66 -18.46 -5.95
N ASP A 494 -11.82 -17.22 -6.39
CA ASP A 494 -10.92 -16.52 -7.31
C ASP A 494 -10.62 -17.40 -8.57
N THR A 495 -9.37 -17.83 -8.73
CA THR A 495 -8.96 -18.74 -9.82
C THR A 495 -9.04 -20.22 -9.47
N LEU A 496 -9.22 -20.55 -8.19
CA LEU A 496 -9.16 -21.91 -7.69
C LEU A 496 -10.54 -22.60 -7.74
N VAL A 497 -10.60 -23.76 -8.38
CA VAL A 497 -11.71 -24.68 -8.19
C VAL A 497 -11.60 -25.29 -6.81
N HIS A 498 -12.59 -25.07 -5.95
CA HIS A 498 -12.56 -25.51 -4.58
C HIS A 498 -13.21 -26.88 -4.38
N THR A 499 -14.35 -27.11 -5.02
CA THR A 499 -15.03 -28.41 -5.02
C THR A 499 -15.96 -28.55 -6.22
N THR A 500 -16.27 -29.78 -6.58
CA THR A 500 -17.26 -30.10 -7.63
C THR A 500 -18.23 -31.15 -7.08
N VAL A 501 -19.51 -30.84 -7.08
CA VAL A 501 -20.57 -31.68 -6.49
C VAL A 501 -21.52 -32.18 -7.59
N ASP A 502 -21.80 -33.47 -7.57
CA ASP A 502 -22.85 -34.11 -8.35
C ASP A 502 -24.15 -34.15 -7.54
N LEU A 503 -25.15 -33.35 -7.93
CA LEU A 503 -26.41 -33.24 -7.18
C LEU A 503 -27.28 -34.52 -7.28
N LEU A 504 -27.08 -35.36 -8.31
CA LEU A 504 -27.80 -36.63 -8.46
C LEU A 504 -27.14 -37.74 -7.63
N ASN A 505 -25.82 -37.65 -7.46
CA ASN A 505 -25.08 -38.59 -6.63
C ASN A 505 -24.01 -37.86 -5.79
N PRO A 506 -24.39 -37.26 -4.65
CA PRO A 506 -23.46 -36.50 -3.81
C PRO A 506 -22.28 -37.32 -3.24
N LEU A 507 -22.36 -38.63 -3.30
CA LEU A 507 -21.26 -39.52 -2.88
C LEU A 507 -20.24 -39.76 -3.99
N ASN A 508 -20.52 -39.30 -5.21
CA ASN A 508 -19.59 -39.37 -6.32
C ASN A 508 -18.62 -38.18 -6.25
N LEU A 509 -17.50 -38.37 -5.57
CA LEU A 509 -16.46 -37.37 -5.41
C LEU A 509 -15.73 -37.16 -6.73
N ARG A 510 -15.99 -36.05 -7.41
CA ARG A 510 -15.42 -35.74 -8.72
C ARG A 510 -14.10 -34.97 -8.68
N TYR A 511 -13.78 -34.36 -7.53
CA TYR A 511 -12.57 -33.59 -7.39
C TYR A 511 -11.45 -34.47 -6.79
N GLU A 512 -10.27 -34.46 -7.40
CA GLU A 512 -9.20 -35.43 -7.09
C GLU A 512 -8.79 -35.48 -5.61
N TYR A 513 -8.68 -34.33 -4.94
CA TYR A 513 -8.27 -34.34 -3.54
C TYR A 513 -9.33 -34.95 -2.61
N GLU A 514 -10.63 -34.84 -2.96
CA GLU A 514 -11.71 -35.45 -2.21
C GLU A 514 -11.62 -36.97 -2.29
N GLN A 515 -11.25 -37.51 -3.46
CA GLN A 515 -10.99 -38.96 -3.64
C GLN A 515 -9.80 -39.43 -2.82
N VAL A 516 -8.76 -38.58 -2.68
CA VAL A 516 -7.63 -38.88 -1.80
C VAL A 516 -8.08 -38.94 -0.34
N TYR A 517 -8.91 -38.00 0.10
CA TYR A 517 -9.46 -38.03 1.47
C TYR A 517 -10.31 -39.27 1.70
N GLU A 518 -11.17 -39.64 0.76
CA GLU A 518 -11.97 -40.88 0.84
C GLU A 518 -11.05 -42.10 0.97
N THR A 519 -10.02 -42.19 0.16
CA THR A 519 -9.05 -43.28 0.17
C THR A 519 -8.34 -43.38 1.52
N VAL A 520 -7.88 -42.26 2.06
CA VAL A 520 -7.21 -42.22 3.37
C VAL A 520 -8.17 -42.60 4.51
N LEU A 521 -9.40 -42.11 4.47
CA LEU A 521 -10.43 -42.44 5.48
C LEU A 521 -10.77 -43.92 5.43
N ASN A 522 -10.98 -44.49 4.24
CA ASN A 522 -11.26 -45.93 4.06
C ASN A 522 -10.09 -46.83 4.49
N HIS A 523 -8.86 -46.37 4.28
CA HIS A 523 -7.68 -47.09 4.75
C HIS A 523 -7.55 -47.05 6.29
N ARG A 524 -7.83 -45.91 6.92
CA ARG A 524 -7.70 -45.72 8.36
C ARG A 524 -8.87 -46.32 9.14
N TYR A 525 -10.08 -46.31 8.56
CA TYR A 525 -11.32 -46.76 9.21
C TYR A 525 -12.09 -47.74 8.30
N PRO A 526 -11.58 -48.96 8.06
CA PRO A 526 -12.16 -49.92 7.11
C PRO A 526 -13.53 -50.47 7.50
N ALA A 527 -13.91 -50.34 8.75
CA ALA A 527 -15.19 -50.87 9.23
C ALA A 527 -16.20 -49.75 9.41
N LYS A 528 -16.98 -49.39 8.40
CA LYS A 528 -18.22 -48.58 8.41
C LYS A 528 -18.68 -47.97 9.74
N GLN A 529 -17.74 -47.52 10.58
CA GLN A 529 -18.06 -46.79 11.81
C GLN A 529 -18.50 -45.38 11.47
N PRO A 530 -19.52 -44.84 12.12
CA PRO A 530 -19.92 -43.45 11.91
C PRO A 530 -18.79 -42.52 12.35
N LEU A 531 -18.16 -41.91 11.40
CA LEU A 531 -17.10 -40.91 11.64
C LEU A 531 -17.76 -39.57 11.96
N ARG A 532 -17.33 -38.95 13.04
CA ARG A 532 -17.58 -37.52 13.28
C ARG A 532 -16.39 -36.74 12.77
N SER A 533 -16.46 -36.30 11.53
CA SER A 533 -15.47 -35.40 10.95
C SER A 533 -16.17 -34.18 10.36
N LEU A 534 -15.54 -33.05 10.52
CA LEU A 534 -15.88 -31.83 9.82
C LEU A 534 -14.62 -31.40 9.09
N THR A 535 -14.69 -31.41 7.77
CA THR A 535 -13.63 -30.83 6.93
C THR A 535 -14.11 -29.48 6.47
N ILE A 536 -13.41 -28.43 6.82
CA ILE A 536 -13.68 -27.06 6.44
C ILE A 536 -12.65 -26.62 5.42
#